data_a77d80c9aa2a1550bb061ff75b2b504a
#
_entry.id   a77d80c9aa2a1550bb061ff75b2b504a
#
_cell.length_a   1.000
_cell.length_b   1.000
_cell.length_c   1.000
_cell.angle_alpha   90.00
_cell.angle_beta   90.00
_cell.angle_gamma   90.00
#
_symmetry.space_group_name_H-M   'P 1'
#
loop_
_entity.id
_entity.type
_entity.pdbx_description
1 polymer ?
#
loop_
_entity_poly.entity_id
_entity_poly.type
_entity_poly.pdbx_seq_one_letter_code
_entity_poly.pdbx_strand_id
1 'polypeptide(L)'
;MAICFHAAAAENLPELLAMMQELQADDPWSVPFEPEAAAAAAGRLLRDPSLGRVWLIASNGQNVGYIVMAFDYSLEYRGRGAWVDEFFVRPSHRGSGIGTEALEFFAQEAKRLGVTVLHLEVNHGNPAVELYRRLGYEDHHRYLMTKWIAGKP
;
A
#
# COMPACT_ATOMS: atom_id res chain seq x y z
N MET A 1 2.06 14.13 18.56
CA MET A 1 1.04 13.48 17.71
C MET A 1 1.24 11.98 17.86
N ALA A 2 0.22 11.26 18.33
CA ALA A 2 0.33 9.80 18.49
C ALA A 2 -0.13 9.13 17.19
N ILE A 3 0.79 8.43 16.50
CA ILE A 3 0.50 7.63 15.32
C ILE A 3 0.45 6.18 15.76
N CYS A 4 -0.59 5.48 15.32
CA CYS A 4 -0.78 4.05 15.60
C CYS A 4 -1.10 3.30 14.29
N PHE A 5 -0.68 2.04 14.24
CA PHE A 5 -0.92 1.15 13.10
C PHE A 5 -1.72 -0.04 13.58
N HIS A 6 -2.86 -0.28 12.94
CA HIS A 6 -3.76 -1.38 13.31
C HIS A 6 -3.91 -2.32 12.12
N ALA A 7 -3.67 -3.61 12.34
CA ALA A 7 -3.99 -4.60 11.32
C ALA A 7 -5.49 -4.52 11.00
N ALA A 8 -5.81 -4.31 9.74
CA ALA A 8 -7.20 -4.24 9.30
C ALA A 8 -7.83 -5.64 9.29
N ALA A 9 -9.08 -5.72 9.71
CA ALA A 9 -9.90 -6.91 9.68
C ALA A 9 -11.18 -6.68 8.85
N ALA A 10 -12.01 -7.70 8.72
CA ALA A 10 -13.20 -7.64 7.87
C ALA A 10 -14.17 -6.50 8.23
N GLU A 11 -14.28 -6.16 9.50
CA GLU A 11 -15.11 -5.05 10.00
C GLU A 11 -14.61 -3.68 9.54
N ASN A 12 -13.35 -3.55 9.15
CA ASN A 12 -12.77 -2.31 8.66
C ASN A 12 -13.00 -2.08 7.16
N LEU A 13 -13.59 -3.05 6.45
CA LEU A 13 -13.76 -2.99 4.99
C LEU A 13 -14.49 -1.72 4.52
N PRO A 14 -15.59 -1.26 5.13
CA PRO A 14 -16.27 -0.04 4.67
C PRO A 14 -15.39 1.21 4.74
N GLU A 15 -14.61 1.36 5.81
CA GLU A 15 -13.70 2.49 5.98
C GLU A 15 -12.50 2.41 5.03
N LEU A 16 -11.95 1.21 4.83
CA LEU A 16 -10.89 0.97 3.86
C LEU A 16 -11.35 1.37 2.45
N LEU A 17 -12.53 0.93 2.03
CA LEU A 17 -13.09 1.28 0.72
C LEU A 17 -13.29 2.79 0.53
N ALA A 18 -13.74 3.49 1.56
CA ALA A 18 -13.86 4.95 1.51
C ALA A 18 -12.50 5.61 1.25
N MET A 19 -11.44 5.16 1.95
CA MET A 19 -10.08 5.68 1.76
C MET A 19 -9.47 5.26 0.41
N MET A 20 -9.79 4.06 -0.12
CA MET A 20 -9.39 3.64 -1.46
C MET A 20 -10.01 4.55 -2.54
N GLN A 21 -11.27 4.94 -2.36
CA GLN A 21 -11.93 5.90 -3.25
C GLN A 21 -11.29 7.29 -3.16
N GLU A 22 -10.94 7.74 -1.95
CA GLU A 22 -10.19 8.98 -1.75
C GLU A 22 -8.81 8.93 -2.44
N LEU A 23 -8.09 7.81 -2.33
CA LEU A 23 -6.81 7.60 -3.01
C LEU A 23 -6.94 7.72 -4.52
N GLN A 24 -7.94 7.08 -5.11
CA GLN A 24 -8.14 7.13 -6.55
C GLN A 24 -8.47 8.55 -7.05
N ALA A 25 -9.20 9.32 -6.26
CA ALA A 25 -9.47 10.72 -6.60
C ALA A 25 -8.22 11.60 -6.55
N ASP A 26 -7.28 11.29 -5.64
CA ASP A 26 -6.03 12.00 -5.43
C ASP A 26 -4.92 11.58 -6.43
N ASP A 27 -4.83 10.28 -6.72
CA ASP A 27 -3.87 9.69 -7.65
C ASP A 27 -4.57 8.62 -8.52
N PRO A 28 -5.16 9.02 -9.66
CA PRO A 28 -5.99 8.13 -10.47
C PRO A 28 -5.24 6.89 -10.95
N TRP A 29 -5.84 5.72 -10.75
CA TRP A 29 -5.32 4.44 -11.21
C TRP A 29 -5.55 4.24 -12.71
N SER A 30 -4.85 3.26 -13.29
CA SER A 30 -5.11 2.80 -14.65
C SER A 30 -6.45 2.04 -14.78
N VAL A 31 -7.02 1.61 -13.65
CA VAL A 31 -8.33 0.95 -13.55
C VAL A 31 -9.29 1.85 -12.78
N PRO A 32 -10.48 2.14 -13.30
CA PRO A 32 -11.48 2.91 -12.57
C PRO A 32 -11.87 2.25 -11.24
N PHE A 33 -12.21 3.06 -10.24
CA PHE A 33 -12.70 2.56 -8.97
C PHE A 33 -14.14 2.05 -9.12
N GLU A 34 -14.30 0.74 -9.02
CA GLU A 34 -15.59 0.06 -9.02
C GLU A 34 -15.85 -0.47 -7.61
N PRO A 35 -16.82 0.09 -6.85
CA PRO A 35 -17.01 -0.24 -5.43
C PRO A 35 -17.16 -1.73 -5.14
N GLU A 36 -17.94 -2.45 -5.93
CA GLU A 36 -18.17 -3.89 -5.75
C GLU A 36 -16.91 -4.72 -5.99
N ALA A 37 -16.18 -4.41 -7.07
CA ALA A 37 -14.93 -5.09 -7.40
C ALA A 37 -13.84 -4.78 -6.35
N ALA A 38 -13.74 -3.53 -5.92
CA ALA A 38 -12.83 -3.12 -4.86
C ALA A 38 -13.15 -3.82 -3.53
N ALA A 39 -14.44 -3.91 -3.17
CA ALA A 39 -14.89 -4.62 -1.97
C ALA A 39 -14.56 -6.11 -2.02
N ALA A 40 -14.74 -6.75 -3.18
CA ALA A 40 -14.42 -8.17 -3.36
C ALA A 40 -12.90 -8.41 -3.24
N ALA A 41 -12.08 -7.57 -3.87
CA ALA A 41 -10.62 -7.68 -3.82
C ALA A 41 -10.07 -7.42 -2.41
N ALA A 42 -10.44 -6.30 -1.79
CA ALA A 42 -10.02 -5.97 -0.43
C ALA A 42 -10.50 -7.00 0.59
N GLY A 43 -11.77 -7.42 0.49
CA GLY A 43 -12.32 -8.44 1.38
C GLY A 43 -11.61 -9.79 1.26
N ARG A 44 -11.15 -10.17 0.07
CA ARG A 44 -10.33 -11.38 -0.11
C ARG A 44 -8.96 -11.22 0.56
N LEU A 45 -8.29 -10.10 0.35
CA LEU A 45 -6.99 -9.82 0.97
C LEU A 45 -7.07 -9.84 2.50
N LEU A 46 -8.12 -9.26 3.08
CA LEU A 46 -8.32 -9.25 4.54
C LEU A 46 -8.55 -10.65 5.12
N ARG A 47 -9.12 -11.59 4.35
CA ARG A 47 -9.40 -12.96 4.81
C ARG A 47 -8.28 -13.96 4.52
N ASP A 48 -7.42 -13.67 3.56
CA ASP A 48 -6.36 -14.60 3.12
C ASP A 48 -4.96 -14.04 3.44
N PRO A 49 -4.38 -14.41 4.58
CA PRO A 49 -3.07 -13.91 4.98
C PRO A 49 -1.91 -14.40 4.10
N SER A 50 -2.14 -15.31 3.17
CA SER A 50 -1.12 -15.71 2.19
C SER A 50 -0.93 -14.68 1.09
N LEU A 51 -1.92 -13.83 0.84
CA LEU A 51 -1.88 -12.79 -0.19
C LEU A 51 -1.12 -11.53 0.28
N GLY A 52 -1.27 -11.16 1.55
CA GLY A 52 -0.67 -9.93 2.05
C GLY A 52 -1.23 -9.47 3.38
N ARG A 53 -1.11 -8.17 3.64
CA ARG A 53 -1.58 -7.51 4.86
C ARG A 53 -2.07 -6.11 4.56
N VAL A 54 -3.00 -5.65 5.37
CA VAL A 54 -3.47 -4.25 5.35
C VAL A 54 -3.34 -3.69 6.77
N TRP A 55 -2.83 -2.48 6.89
CA TRP A 55 -2.86 -1.73 8.14
C TRP A 55 -3.54 -0.38 7.94
N LEU A 56 -4.39 -0.04 8.90
CA LEU A 56 -4.93 1.30 9.04
C LEU A 56 -3.93 2.16 9.80
N ILE A 57 -3.81 3.41 9.38
CA ILE A 57 -2.94 4.41 9.99
C ILE A 57 -3.85 5.37 10.77
N ALA A 58 -3.70 5.38 12.08
CA ALA A 58 -4.46 6.27 12.95
C ALA A 58 -3.58 7.39 13.50
N SER A 59 -4.14 8.60 13.57
CA SER A 59 -3.54 9.76 14.22
C SER A 59 -4.55 10.35 15.20
N ASN A 60 -4.15 10.49 16.46
CA ASN A 60 -5.01 10.99 17.53
C ASN A 60 -6.38 10.27 17.62
N GLY A 61 -6.37 8.94 17.40
CA GLY A 61 -7.56 8.08 17.49
C GLY A 61 -8.48 8.08 16.26
N GLN A 62 -8.10 8.76 15.18
CA GLN A 62 -8.84 8.75 13.92
C GLN A 62 -8.00 8.07 12.82
N ASN A 63 -8.63 7.22 12.02
CA ASN A 63 -7.97 6.64 10.85
C ASN A 63 -7.78 7.72 9.78
N VAL A 64 -6.53 7.93 9.39
CA VAL A 64 -6.11 9.00 8.47
C VAL A 64 -5.45 8.47 7.20
N GLY A 65 -5.31 7.15 7.09
CA GLY A 65 -4.69 6.50 5.95
C GLY A 65 -4.65 4.98 6.10
N TYR A 66 -4.04 4.33 5.13
CA TYR A 66 -3.79 2.90 5.15
C TYR A 66 -2.58 2.55 4.29
N ILE A 67 -2.03 1.35 4.52
CA ILE A 67 -0.95 0.78 3.71
C ILE A 67 -1.20 -0.71 3.48
N VAL A 68 -0.97 -1.14 2.25
CA VAL A 68 -1.21 -2.51 1.79
C VAL A 68 0.09 -3.18 1.38
N MET A 69 0.31 -4.37 1.92
CA MET A 69 1.39 -5.28 1.54
C MET A 69 0.82 -6.41 0.68
N ALA A 70 1.35 -6.58 -0.53
CA ALA A 70 1.06 -7.74 -1.36
C ALA A 70 2.33 -8.61 -1.48
N PHE A 71 2.22 -9.91 -1.19
CA PHE A 71 3.36 -10.81 -1.25
C PHE A 71 3.66 -11.29 -2.65
N ASP A 72 4.94 -11.49 -2.93
CA ASP A 72 5.44 -12.22 -4.08
C ASP A 72 6.59 -13.18 -3.70
N TYR A 73 7.12 -13.89 -4.67
CA TYR A 73 8.32 -14.70 -4.53
C TYR A 73 9.20 -14.51 -5.75
N SER A 74 10.45 -14.12 -5.54
CA SER A 74 11.39 -13.82 -6.62
C SER A 74 12.62 -14.69 -6.57
N LEU A 75 12.98 -15.29 -7.71
CA LEU A 75 14.24 -15.98 -7.88
C LEU A 75 15.42 -15.01 -7.95
N GLU A 76 15.22 -13.85 -8.56
CA GLU A 76 16.24 -12.78 -8.64
C GLU A 76 16.63 -12.30 -7.24
N TYR A 77 15.64 -12.03 -6.39
CA TYR A 77 15.85 -11.56 -5.01
C TYR A 77 15.95 -12.72 -4.00
N ARG A 78 15.89 -13.96 -4.46
CA ARG A 78 16.14 -15.21 -3.72
C ARG A 78 15.21 -15.42 -2.53
N GLY A 79 13.96 -15.04 -2.65
CA GLY A 79 13.04 -15.25 -1.54
C GLY A 79 11.70 -14.54 -1.67
N ARG A 80 11.04 -14.45 -0.53
CA ARG A 80 9.77 -13.75 -0.40
C ARG A 80 9.99 -12.26 -0.53
N GLY A 81 9.36 -11.67 -1.52
CA GLY A 81 9.24 -10.25 -1.68
C GLY A 81 7.89 -9.74 -1.21
N ALA A 82 7.74 -8.43 -1.19
CA ALA A 82 6.43 -7.80 -1.07
C ALA A 82 6.42 -6.44 -1.78
N TRP A 83 5.22 -6.05 -2.18
CA TRP A 83 4.93 -4.75 -2.75
C TRP A 83 4.26 -3.86 -1.71
N VAL A 84 4.63 -2.59 -1.69
CA VAL A 84 3.74 -1.54 -1.20
C VAL A 84 2.70 -1.36 -2.30
N ASP A 85 1.60 -2.13 -2.22
CA ASP A 85 0.58 -2.19 -3.27
C ASP A 85 -0.24 -0.90 -3.32
N GLU A 86 -0.66 -0.44 -2.13
CA GLU A 86 -1.29 0.85 -1.95
C GLU A 86 -0.77 1.54 -0.69
N PHE A 87 -0.61 2.85 -0.75
CA PHE A 87 -0.25 3.66 0.38
C PHE A 87 -0.95 5.02 0.29
N PHE A 88 -1.76 5.32 1.27
CA PHE A 88 -2.55 6.54 1.32
C PHE A 88 -2.49 7.20 2.69
N VAL A 89 -2.30 8.50 2.70
CA VAL A 89 -2.50 9.38 3.84
C VAL A 89 -3.35 10.55 3.37
N ARG A 90 -4.44 10.82 4.08
CA ARG A 90 -5.34 11.93 3.77
C ARG A 90 -4.56 13.23 3.62
N PRO A 91 -4.84 14.07 2.61
CA PRO A 91 -4.10 15.30 2.33
C PRO A 91 -3.94 16.22 3.54
N SER A 92 -4.97 16.34 4.37
CA SER A 92 -4.97 17.17 5.60
C SER A 92 -3.96 16.71 6.67
N HIS A 93 -3.42 15.49 6.56
CA HIS A 93 -2.48 14.89 7.51
C HIS A 93 -1.07 14.69 6.94
N ARG A 94 -0.84 15.09 5.69
CA ARG A 94 0.47 15.00 5.03
C ARG A 94 1.43 16.08 5.57
N GLY A 95 2.74 15.87 5.36
CA GLY A 95 3.78 16.80 5.78
C GLY A 95 4.07 16.79 7.28
N SER A 96 3.48 15.88 8.04
CA SER A 96 3.63 15.75 9.50
C SER A 96 4.47 14.55 9.95
N GLY A 97 5.15 13.86 9.01
CA GLY A 97 5.99 12.70 9.31
C GLY A 97 5.28 11.34 9.24
N ILE A 98 3.94 11.31 9.13
CA ILE A 98 3.15 10.06 9.08
C ILE A 98 3.64 9.10 7.99
N GLY A 99 3.97 9.62 6.81
CA GLY A 99 4.45 8.80 5.70
C GLY A 99 5.77 8.08 6.02
N THR A 100 6.69 8.76 6.68
CA THR A 100 7.96 8.18 7.11
C THR A 100 7.72 7.08 8.14
N GLU A 101 6.96 7.37 9.20
CA GLU A 101 6.66 6.39 10.26
C GLU A 101 5.91 5.18 9.72
N ALA A 102 4.98 5.37 8.78
CA ALA A 102 4.22 4.28 8.16
C ALA A 102 5.13 3.35 7.34
N LEU A 103 6.04 3.89 6.53
CA LEU A 103 6.95 3.07 5.72
C LEU A 103 8.03 2.38 6.56
N GLU A 104 8.50 3.00 7.64
CA GLU A 104 9.40 2.37 8.61
C GLU A 104 8.71 1.21 9.35
N PHE A 105 7.48 1.43 9.84
CA PHE A 105 6.65 0.38 10.42
C PHE A 105 6.43 -0.76 9.43
N PHE A 106 6.07 -0.44 8.19
CA PHE A 106 5.84 -1.41 7.12
C PHE A 106 7.09 -2.27 6.85
N ALA A 107 8.27 -1.67 6.80
CA ALA A 107 9.53 -2.40 6.63
C ALA A 107 9.84 -3.34 7.80
N GLN A 108 9.53 -2.93 9.03
CA GLN A 108 9.69 -3.77 10.23
C GLN A 108 8.73 -4.97 10.20
N GLU A 109 7.46 -4.75 9.83
CA GLU A 109 6.47 -5.82 9.67
C GLU A 109 6.84 -6.76 8.51
N ALA A 110 7.32 -6.24 7.39
CA ALA A 110 7.83 -7.04 6.29
C ALA A 110 8.95 -7.98 6.75
N LYS A 111 9.92 -7.46 7.47
CA LYS A 111 11.02 -8.26 8.07
C LYS A 111 10.48 -9.36 9.00
N ARG A 112 9.52 -9.03 9.86
CA ARG A 112 8.88 -9.99 10.78
C ARG A 112 8.15 -11.11 10.03
N LEU A 113 7.61 -10.80 8.85
CA LEU A 113 6.91 -11.74 7.97
C LEU A 113 7.83 -12.52 7.01
N GLY A 114 9.16 -12.38 7.17
CA GLY A 114 10.15 -13.09 6.35
C GLY A 114 10.33 -12.50 4.94
N VAL A 115 9.89 -11.26 4.73
CA VAL A 115 10.12 -10.54 3.47
C VAL A 115 11.55 -10.01 3.45
N THR A 116 12.25 -10.23 2.34
CA THR A 116 13.66 -9.84 2.17
C THR A 116 13.84 -8.64 1.25
N VAL A 117 12.82 -8.29 0.47
CA VAL A 117 12.84 -7.16 -0.46
C VAL A 117 11.47 -6.52 -0.56
N LEU A 118 11.42 -5.20 -0.61
CA LEU A 118 10.22 -4.41 -0.82
C LEU A 118 10.29 -3.70 -2.17
N HIS A 119 9.18 -3.72 -2.88
CA HIS A 119 8.99 -3.00 -4.13
C HIS A 119 7.83 -2.01 -4.02
N LEU A 120 7.86 -0.98 -4.82
CA LEU A 120 6.74 -0.09 -5.05
C LEU A 120 6.79 0.49 -6.46
N GLU A 121 5.66 1.00 -6.90
CA GLU A 121 5.55 1.82 -8.09
C GLU A 121 5.20 3.24 -7.68
N VAL A 122 5.74 4.20 -8.40
CA VAL A 122 5.45 5.61 -8.20
C VAL A 122 5.41 6.30 -9.55
N ASN A 123 4.37 7.10 -9.78
CA ASN A 123 4.25 7.87 -11.02
C ASN A 123 5.39 8.89 -11.16
N HIS A 124 5.89 9.06 -12.38
CA HIS A 124 6.86 10.11 -12.67
C HIS A 124 6.30 11.47 -12.24
N GLY A 125 7.11 12.25 -11.54
CA GLY A 125 6.73 13.58 -11.04
C GLY A 125 5.96 13.55 -9.71
N ASN A 126 5.63 12.38 -9.15
CA ASN A 126 5.04 12.31 -7.81
C ASN A 126 6.09 12.71 -6.76
N PRO A 127 5.83 13.71 -5.92
CA PRO A 127 6.78 14.18 -4.90
C PRO A 127 7.12 13.12 -3.84
N ALA A 128 6.31 12.07 -3.70
CA ALA A 128 6.58 10.96 -2.78
C ALA A 128 7.86 10.19 -3.14
N VAL A 129 8.38 10.29 -4.36
CA VAL A 129 9.62 9.63 -4.77
C VAL A 129 10.81 10.02 -3.87
N GLU A 130 10.85 11.27 -3.40
CA GLU A 130 11.92 11.74 -2.51
C GLU A 130 11.83 11.12 -1.11
N LEU A 131 10.61 10.83 -0.63
CA LEU A 131 10.41 10.07 0.61
C LEU A 131 10.94 8.65 0.46
N TYR A 132 10.60 7.97 -0.61
CA TYR A 132 11.05 6.60 -0.86
C TYR A 132 12.58 6.51 -0.96
N ARG A 133 13.22 7.43 -1.69
CA ARG A 133 14.69 7.49 -1.78
C ARG A 133 15.35 7.68 -0.42
N ARG A 134 14.84 8.58 0.42
CA ARG A 134 15.36 8.79 1.78
C ARG A 134 15.25 7.54 2.66
N LEU A 135 14.26 6.69 2.39
CA LEU A 135 14.05 5.43 3.12
C LEU A 135 14.76 4.23 2.47
N GLY A 136 15.62 4.47 1.49
CA GLY A 136 16.49 3.45 0.90
C GLY A 136 15.89 2.68 -0.28
N TYR A 137 14.76 3.15 -0.84
CA TYR A 137 14.27 2.60 -2.10
C TYR A 137 15.11 3.11 -3.26
N GLU A 138 15.49 2.21 -4.15
CA GLU A 138 16.34 2.48 -5.31
C GLU A 138 15.54 2.38 -6.60
N ASP A 139 15.76 3.33 -7.52
CA ASP A 139 15.18 3.28 -8.86
C ASP A 139 16.02 2.35 -9.73
N HIS A 140 15.43 1.29 -10.23
CA HIS A 140 16.09 0.32 -11.09
C HIS A 140 16.02 0.67 -12.58
N HIS A 141 15.41 1.79 -12.97
CA HIS A 141 15.22 2.19 -14.36
C HIS A 141 14.61 1.09 -15.23
N ARG A 142 13.69 0.31 -14.68
CA ARG A 142 12.93 -0.74 -15.37
C ARG A 142 11.53 -0.24 -15.71
N TYR A 143 11.00 -0.70 -16.83
CA TYR A 143 9.60 -0.47 -17.17
C TYR A 143 8.73 -1.50 -16.47
N LEU A 144 7.65 -1.06 -15.83
CA LEU A 144 6.53 -1.93 -15.53
C LEU A 144 5.64 -2.03 -16.77
N MET A 145 5.32 -3.23 -17.18
CA MET A 145 4.48 -3.50 -18.35
C MET A 145 3.33 -4.40 -17.93
N THR A 146 2.11 -4.00 -18.27
CA THR A 146 0.88 -4.73 -17.91
C THR A 146 0.21 -5.30 -19.15
N LYS A 147 -0.18 -6.56 -19.10
CA LYS A 147 -1.05 -7.21 -20.10
C LYS A 147 -2.30 -7.74 -19.43
N TRP A 148 -3.44 -7.31 -19.88
CA TRP A 148 -4.74 -7.77 -19.37
C TRP A 148 -5.09 -9.15 -19.93
N ILE A 149 -5.16 -10.16 -19.07
CA ILE A 149 -5.46 -11.55 -19.50
C ILE A 149 -6.96 -11.77 -19.61
N ALA A 150 -7.73 -11.23 -18.67
CA ALA A 150 -9.20 -11.34 -18.64
C ALA A 150 -9.92 -10.16 -19.31
N GLY A 151 -9.18 -9.34 -20.10
CA GLY A 151 -9.68 -8.07 -20.61
C GLY A 151 -9.48 -6.92 -19.61
N LYS A 152 -9.38 -5.70 -20.14
CA LYS A 152 -9.24 -4.51 -19.28
C LYS A 152 -10.59 -4.24 -18.61
N PRO A 153 -10.63 -4.07 -17.27
CA PRO A 153 -11.86 -3.69 -16.56
C PRO A 153 -12.35 -2.32 -16.95
#